data_ccdcac98232fae4141842528bb56905a
#
_entry.id   ccdcac98232fae4141842528bb56905a
#
_cell.length_a   1.000
_cell.length_b   1.000
_cell.length_c   1.000
_cell.angle_alpha   90.00
_cell.angle_beta   90.00
_cell.angle_gamma   90.00
#
_symmetry.space_group_name_H-M   'P 1'
#
loop_
_entity.id
_entity.type
_entity.pdbx_description
1 polymer ?
#
loop_
_entity_poly.entity_id
_entity_poly.type
_entity_poly.pdbx_seq_one_letter_code
_entity_poly.pdbx_strand_id
1 'polypeptide(L)' 'IADEVHSGFAGTCKLFAIDHYAYKPDLMTMAKSLAGGMPLSGVVGNANIMDSPAPGGLGGTYAGNPLAV' A
#
# COMPACT_ATOMS: atom_id res chain seq x y z
N ILE A 1 8.70 1.70 7.94
CA ILE A 1 7.56 1.19 7.14
C ILE A 1 6.27 1.44 7.92
N ALA A 2 5.29 2.03 7.29
CA ALA A 2 3.93 2.12 7.82
C ALA A 2 3.07 1.01 7.20
N ASP A 3 2.59 0.10 8.01
CA ASP A 3 1.66 -0.95 7.55
C ASP A 3 0.23 -0.43 7.70
N GLU A 4 -0.34 0.02 6.59
CA GLU A 4 -1.70 0.54 6.51
C GLU A 4 -2.66 -0.45 5.83
N VAL A 5 -2.30 -1.72 5.77
CA VAL A 5 -3.11 -2.77 5.14
C VAL A 5 -4.51 -2.85 5.76
N HIS A 6 -4.63 -2.68 7.06
CA HIS A 6 -5.91 -2.73 7.77
C HIS A 6 -6.48 -1.34 8.08
N SER A 7 -5.62 -0.38 8.40
CA SER A 7 -6.01 0.95 8.89
C SER A 7 -6.19 2.00 7.80
N GLY A 8 -5.69 1.74 6.60
CA GLY A 8 -5.80 2.67 5.48
C GLY A 8 -7.23 2.86 4.97
N PHE A 9 -7.41 3.91 4.17
CA PHE A 9 -8.67 4.29 3.54
C PHE A 9 -9.79 4.60 4.54
N ALA A 10 -9.48 5.55 5.43
CA ALA A 10 -10.40 6.21 6.35
C ALA A 10 -10.92 5.35 7.52
N GLY A 11 -10.39 4.16 7.74
CA GLY A 11 -10.77 3.31 8.87
C GLY A 11 -10.53 3.95 10.26
N THR A 12 -9.65 4.95 10.35
CA THR A 12 -9.29 5.66 11.58
C THR A 12 -9.72 7.14 11.57
N CYS A 13 -10.68 7.50 10.72
CA CYS A 13 -11.17 8.87 10.52
C CYS A 13 -10.17 9.83 9.83
N LYS A 14 -9.01 9.35 9.42
CA LYS A 14 -8.11 9.99 8.46
C LYS A 14 -7.85 9.02 7.32
N LEU A 15 -7.35 9.50 6.19
CA LEU A 15 -7.11 8.64 5.03
C LEU A 15 -6.20 7.47 5.40
N PHE A 16 -5.13 7.74 6.14
CA PHE A 16 -4.23 6.74 6.68
C PHE A 16 -4.01 6.97 8.18
N ALA A 17 -3.84 5.89 8.95
CA ALA A 17 -3.61 5.99 10.39
C ALA A 17 -2.34 6.78 10.73
N ILE A 18 -1.30 6.70 9.90
CA ILE A 18 -0.07 7.44 10.08
C ILE A 18 -0.30 8.96 10.08
N ASP A 19 -1.39 9.44 9.48
CA ASP A 19 -1.75 10.86 9.45
C ASP A 19 -2.12 11.42 10.83
N HIS A 20 -2.37 10.55 11.83
CA HIS A 20 -2.55 10.97 13.22
C HIS A 20 -1.23 11.35 13.91
N TYR A 21 -0.10 11.06 13.29
CA TYR A 21 1.24 11.26 13.85
C TYR A 21 2.06 12.21 12.98
N ALA A 22 2.95 12.99 13.59
CA ALA A 22 3.87 13.88 12.89
C ALA A 22 5.09 13.09 12.38
N TYR A 23 4.85 12.04 11.57
CA TYR A 23 5.88 11.16 11.03
C TYR A 23 5.64 10.87 9.56
N LYS A 24 6.69 10.94 8.75
CA LYS A 24 6.66 10.58 7.32
C LYS A 24 7.37 9.25 7.12
N PRO A 25 6.66 8.16 6.78
CA PRO A 25 7.29 6.87 6.55
C PRO A 25 8.08 6.86 5.24
N ASP A 26 9.10 5.98 5.17
CA ASP A 26 9.84 5.73 3.93
C ASP A 26 9.07 4.84 2.97
N LEU A 27 8.29 3.90 3.52
CA LEU A 27 7.44 2.97 2.79
C LEU A 27 6.09 2.87 3.49
N MET A 28 5.03 2.71 2.70
CA MET A 28 3.69 2.43 3.20
C MET A 28 3.08 1.27 2.42
N THR A 29 2.55 0.28 3.13
CA THR A 29 1.82 -0.84 2.52
C THR A 29 0.32 -0.63 2.67
N MET A 30 -0.46 -1.04 1.67
CA MET A 30 -1.91 -0.90 1.68
C MET A 30 -2.57 -2.05 0.94
N ALA A 31 -3.75 -2.45 1.40
CA ALA A 31 -4.55 -3.51 0.79
C ALA A 31 -6.01 -3.42 1.28
N LYS A 32 -6.68 -4.53 1.43
CA LYS A 32 -8.04 -4.68 1.98
C LYS A 32 -9.03 -3.66 1.39
N SER A 33 -9.25 -2.54 2.05
CA SER A 33 -10.21 -1.51 1.61
C SER A 33 -9.81 -0.80 0.31
N LEU A 34 -8.59 -1.00 -0.17
CA LEU A 34 -8.06 -0.33 -1.36
C LEU A 34 -8.94 -0.55 -2.60
N ALA A 35 -9.43 -1.75 -2.80
CA ALA A 35 -10.23 -2.11 -3.97
C ALA A 35 -11.67 -2.54 -3.62
N GLY A 36 -12.21 -2.08 -2.49
CA GLY A 36 -13.62 -2.32 -2.14
C GLY A 36 -14.00 -3.80 -2.04
N GLY A 37 -13.09 -4.64 -1.54
CA GLY A 37 -13.31 -6.08 -1.38
C GLY A 37 -12.67 -6.95 -2.44
N MET A 38 -12.14 -6.37 -3.50
CA MET A 38 -11.39 -7.11 -4.52
C MET A 38 -9.91 -7.26 -4.13
N PRO A 39 -9.18 -8.27 -4.65
CA PRO A 39 -7.80 -8.54 -4.26
C PRO A 39 -6.83 -7.54 -4.93
N LEU A 40 -6.52 -6.47 -4.22
CA LEU A 40 -5.54 -5.47 -4.63
C LEU A 40 -4.69 -5.08 -3.43
N SER A 41 -3.40 -4.94 -3.65
CA SER A 41 -2.47 -4.38 -2.69
C SER A 41 -1.51 -3.42 -3.36
N GLY A 42 -0.89 -2.55 -2.58
CA GLY A 42 0.06 -1.59 -3.09
C GLY A 42 1.13 -1.26 -2.06
N VAL A 43 2.25 -0.79 -2.57
CA VAL A 43 3.32 -0.20 -1.77
C VAL A 43 3.68 1.13 -2.40
N VAL A 44 3.78 2.16 -1.59
CA VAL A 44 4.32 3.45 -2.00
C VAL A 44 5.51 3.80 -1.11
N GLY A 45 6.45 4.54 -1.64
CA GLY A 45 7.62 4.90 -0.84
C GLY A 45 8.61 5.78 -1.59
N ASN A 46 9.72 6.06 -0.94
CA ASN A 46 10.80 6.84 -1.52
C ASN A 46 11.34 6.16 -2.77
N ALA A 47 11.59 6.94 -3.83
CA ALA A 47 12.06 6.42 -5.12
C ALA A 47 13.33 5.58 -5.00
N ASN A 48 14.29 6.00 -4.17
CA ASN A 48 15.53 5.25 -3.97
C ASN A 48 15.29 3.81 -3.49
N ILE A 49 14.25 3.59 -2.67
CA ILE A 49 13.89 2.27 -2.17
C ILE A 49 13.06 1.53 -3.23
N MET A 50 12.08 2.20 -3.82
CA MET A 50 11.16 1.60 -4.78
C MET A 50 11.87 1.17 -6.07
N ASP A 51 12.94 1.86 -6.46
CA ASP A 51 13.72 1.56 -7.67
C ASP A 51 14.81 0.51 -7.44
N SER A 52 15.02 0.05 -6.21
CA SER A 52 16.10 -0.91 -5.88
C SER A 52 15.87 -2.35 -6.36
N PRO A 53 14.61 -2.89 -6.42
CA PRO A 53 14.41 -4.23 -6.97
C PRO A 53 14.72 -4.30 -8.48
N ALA A 54 15.32 -5.40 -8.92
CA ALA A 54 15.52 -5.66 -10.34
C ALA A 54 14.15 -5.85 -11.05
N PRO A 55 14.04 -5.54 -12.35
CA PRO A 55 12.83 -5.85 -13.12
C PRO A 55 12.43 -7.32 -12.96
N GLY A 56 11.14 -7.56 -12.66
CA GLY A 56 10.62 -8.90 -12.40
C GLY A 56 10.98 -9.49 -11.03
N GLY A 57 11.65 -8.71 -10.15
CA GLY A 57 12.04 -9.17 -8.81
C GLY A 57 10.90 -9.27 -7.80
N LEU A 58 9.75 -8.70 -8.10
CA LEU A 58 8.57 -8.70 -7.25
C LEU A 58 7.36 -9.20 -8.02
N GLY A 59 6.41 -9.82 -7.31
CA GLY A 59 5.18 -10.28 -7.90
C GLY A 59 4.22 -10.84 -6.87
N GLY A 60 3.05 -11.24 -7.32
CA GLY A 60 2.03 -11.85 -6.47
C GLY A 60 0.99 -12.59 -7.30
N THR A 61 0.40 -13.62 -6.71
CA THR A 61 -0.59 -14.50 -7.37
C THR A 61 -1.79 -13.72 -7.93
N TYR A 62 -2.22 -12.68 -7.25
CA TYR A 62 -3.40 -11.88 -7.62
C TYR A 62 -3.06 -10.61 -8.39
N ALA A 63 -1.79 -10.42 -8.78
CA ALA A 63 -1.37 -9.23 -9.50
C ALA A 63 -2.08 -9.10 -10.85
N GLY A 64 -2.55 -7.90 -11.16
CA GLY A 64 -3.18 -7.62 -12.45
C GLY A 64 -4.63 -8.09 -12.58
N ASN A 65 -5.33 -8.37 -11.48
CA ASN A 65 -6.75 -8.69 -11.54
C ASN A 65 -7.54 -7.50 -12.13
N PRO A 66 -8.18 -7.65 -13.31
CA PRO A 66 -8.81 -6.52 -14.00
C PRO A 66 -10.04 -5.95 -13.28
N LEU A 67 -10.68 -6.74 -12.41
CA LEU A 67 -11.83 -6.27 -11.63
C LEU A 67 -11.38 -5.44 -10.41
N ALA A 68 -10.17 -5.72 -9.89
CA ALA A 68 -9.64 -5.01 -8.73
C ALA A 68 -9.02 -3.67 -9.11
N VAL A 69 -8.41 -3.58 -10.27
CA VAL A 69 -7.76 -2.36 -10.75
C VAL A 69 -8.77 -1.34 -11.25
#